data_19931b0d3b996d9da420e12e974f1f80
#
_entry.id   19931b0d3b996d9da420e12e974f1f80
#
_cell.length_a   1.000
_cell.length_b   1.000
_cell.length_c   1.000
_cell.angle_alpha   90.00
_cell.angle_beta   90.00
_cell.angle_gamma   90.00
#
_symmetry.space_group_name_H-M   'P 1'
#
loop_
_entity.id
_entity.type
_entity.pdbx_description
1 polymer ?
#
loop_
_entity_poly.entity_id
_entity_poly.type
_entity_poly.pdbx_seq_one_letter_code
_entity_poly.pdbx_strand_id
1 'polypeptide(L)'
;DKVSIICGDLKNTKTLFGKGVFNVVTVNPPYMAGGSGLVGADYSKAVSRHEILCSLEDVIRESANVLVAGGRMYMVHRPYRLGDIICLMKQYKMSPRRLCMVHPKASQEANLVLIEGIRGGNTQIRVEATLVLFDEDGQESKQIKMIHGRL
;
A
#
# COMPACT_ATOMS: atom_id res chain seq x y z
N ASP A 1 -25.58 10.86 1.51
CA ASP A 1 -24.45 9.94 1.74
C ASP A 1 -23.28 10.39 0.87
N LYS A 2 -22.08 10.38 1.49
CA LYS A 2 -20.84 10.86 0.84
C LYS A 2 -19.97 9.71 0.33
N VAL A 3 -20.50 8.49 0.25
CA VAL A 3 -19.78 7.28 -0.18
C VAL A 3 -20.51 6.66 -1.36
N SER A 4 -19.76 6.37 -2.44
CA SER A 4 -20.24 5.62 -3.59
C SER A 4 -19.46 4.33 -3.74
N ILE A 5 -20.14 3.21 -3.91
CA ILE A 5 -19.53 1.90 -4.14
C ILE A 5 -19.65 1.56 -5.62
N ILE A 6 -18.52 1.29 -6.26
CA ILE A 6 -18.47 0.99 -7.70
C ILE A 6 -17.77 -0.36 -7.87
N CYS A 7 -18.42 -1.30 -8.58
CA CYS A 7 -17.83 -2.56 -8.98
C CYS A 7 -17.13 -2.39 -10.33
N GLY A 8 -15.85 -2.75 -10.41
CA GLY A 8 -15.07 -2.64 -11.66
C GLY A 8 -13.69 -3.28 -11.53
N ASP A 9 -13.02 -3.46 -12.67
CA ASP A 9 -11.63 -3.88 -12.72
C ASP A 9 -10.72 -2.67 -12.44
N LEU A 10 -9.79 -2.82 -11.49
CA LEU A 10 -8.82 -1.78 -11.14
C LEU A 10 -8.01 -1.31 -12.36
N LYS A 11 -7.69 -2.20 -13.29
CA LYS A 11 -6.98 -1.85 -14.54
C LYS A 11 -7.75 -0.89 -15.44
N ASN A 12 -9.03 -0.74 -15.23
CA ASN A 12 -9.92 0.17 -15.96
C ASN A 12 -10.26 1.44 -15.18
N THR A 13 -9.60 1.69 -14.05
CA THR A 13 -9.90 2.81 -13.14
C THR A 13 -9.88 4.16 -13.87
N LYS A 14 -8.89 4.38 -14.74
CA LYS A 14 -8.81 5.58 -15.58
C LYS A 14 -10.03 5.72 -16.51
N THR A 15 -10.52 4.63 -17.06
CA THR A 15 -11.71 4.63 -17.95
C THR A 15 -12.99 4.89 -17.16
N LEU A 16 -13.09 4.35 -15.95
CA LEU A 16 -14.25 4.49 -15.08
C LEU A 16 -14.39 5.89 -14.51
N PHE A 17 -13.31 6.52 -14.09
CA PHE A 17 -13.33 7.78 -13.34
C PHE A 17 -12.74 8.97 -14.11
N GLY A 18 -11.95 8.73 -15.14
CA GLY A 18 -11.16 9.77 -15.80
C GLY A 18 -9.76 9.90 -15.20
N LYS A 19 -8.97 10.83 -15.76
CA LYS A 19 -7.59 11.09 -15.34
C LYS A 19 -7.54 12.30 -14.42
N GLY A 20 -6.82 12.19 -13.30
CA GLY A 20 -6.59 13.32 -12.41
C GLY A 20 -7.85 13.84 -11.73
N VAL A 21 -8.66 12.96 -11.14
CA VAL A 21 -9.94 13.29 -10.50
C VAL A 21 -9.91 13.18 -8.98
N PHE A 22 -8.94 12.42 -8.42
CA PHE A 22 -8.87 12.19 -6.97
C PHE A 22 -7.69 12.92 -6.33
N ASN A 23 -7.91 13.45 -5.14
CA ASN A 23 -6.85 14.05 -4.32
C ASN A 23 -6.07 12.98 -3.52
N VAL A 24 -6.74 11.90 -3.16
CA VAL A 24 -6.19 10.81 -2.34
C VAL A 24 -6.64 9.47 -2.88
N VAL A 25 -5.70 8.53 -2.93
CA VAL A 25 -5.95 7.11 -3.17
C VAL A 25 -5.34 6.33 -2.03
N THR A 26 -6.10 5.42 -1.43
CA THR A 26 -5.60 4.45 -0.46
C THR A 26 -5.73 3.06 -1.03
N VAL A 27 -4.72 2.21 -0.83
CA VAL A 27 -4.69 0.87 -1.39
C VAL A 27 -4.01 -0.12 -0.46
N ASN A 28 -4.66 -1.29 -0.34
CA ASN A 28 -4.11 -2.46 0.33
C ASN A 28 -4.17 -3.63 -0.67
N PRO A 29 -3.18 -3.72 -1.59
CA PRO A 29 -3.20 -4.73 -2.64
C PRO A 29 -2.84 -6.12 -2.10
N PRO A 30 -3.14 -7.21 -2.85
CA PRO A 30 -2.62 -8.53 -2.50
C PRO A 30 -1.09 -8.51 -2.46
N TYR A 31 -0.50 -9.14 -1.43
CA TYR A 31 0.94 -8.98 -1.11
C TYR A 31 1.87 -9.96 -1.81
N MET A 32 1.37 -10.96 -2.53
CA MET A 32 2.21 -12.06 -3.02
C MET A 32 2.66 -11.84 -4.47
N ALA A 33 3.99 -11.90 -4.65
CA ALA A 33 4.58 -12.15 -5.96
C ALA A 33 4.50 -13.65 -6.25
N GLY A 34 4.09 -14.03 -7.45
CA GLY A 34 4.10 -15.42 -7.87
C GLY A 34 5.50 -16.03 -7.69
N GLY A 35 5.64 -16.98 -6.77
CA GLY A 35 6.78 -17.87 -6.70
C GLY A 35 7.77 -17.67 -5.57
N SER A 36 7.38 -17.85 -4.32
CA SER A 36 8.28 -18.42 -3.30
C SER A 36 7.52 -18.82 -2.03
N GLY A 37 7.53 -20.10 -1.74
CA GLY A 37 7.61 -20.63 -0.37
C GLY A 37 6.30 -20.94 0.32
N LEU A 38 6.06 -22.25 0.55
CA LEU A 38 5.41 -22.89 1.71
C LEU A 38 4.10 -22.25 2.24
N VAL A 39 3.10 -22.21 1.42
CA VAL A 39 1.71 -22.05 1.86
C VAL A 39 0.88 -23.12 1.15
N GLY A 40 -0.04 -23.76 1.88
CA GLY A 40 -0.81 -24.90 1.36
C GLY A 40 -1.36 -24.68 -0.05
N ALA A 41 -1.35 -25.73 -0.87
CA ALA A 41 -1.58 -25.70 -2.31
C ALA A 41 -2.88 -24.99 -2.75
N ASP A 42 -3.89 -24.90 -1.90
CA ASP A 42 -5.16 -24.25 -2.21
C ASP A 42 -5.11 -22.72 -2.00
N TYR A 43 -4.35 -22.24 -1.00
CA TYR A 43 -4.18 -20.82 -0.75
C TYR A 43 -3.26 -20.17 -1.80
N SER A 44 -2.20 -20.87 -2.22
CA SER A 44 -1.30 -20.39 -3.28
C SER A 44 -1.99 -20.28 -4.63
N LYS A 45 -2.93 -21.15 -4.96
CA LYS A 45 -3.74 -21.07 -6.19
C LYS A 45 -4.71 -19.89 -6.19
N ALA A 46 -5.33 -19.58 -5.07
CA ALA A 46 -6.22 -18.43 -4.95
C ALA A 46 -5.44 -17.12 -5.06
N VAL A 47 -4.29 -17.03 -4.41
CA VAL A 47 -3.42 -15.84 -4.42
C VAL A 47 -2.73 -15.64 -5.77
N SER A 48 -2.23 -16.69 -6.41
CA SER A 48 -1.67 -16.61 -7.77
C SER A 48 -2.70 -16.13 -8.79
N ARG A 49 -3.97 -16.48 -8.63
CA ARG A 49 -5.05 -15.94 -9.48
C ARG A 49 -5.28 -14.45 -9.27
N HIS A 50 -5.14 -13.94 -8.06
CA HIS A 50 -5.31 -12.51 -7.77
C HIS A 50 -4.16 -11.66 -8.32
N GLU A 51 -2.92 -12.16 -8.32
CA GLU A 51 -1.79 -11.45 -8.91
C GLU A 51 -1.78 -11.53 -10.45
N ILE A 52 -2.33 -12.59 -11.03
CA ILE A 52 -2.60 -12.68 -12.48
C ILE A 52 -3.65 -11.64 -12.90
N LEU A 53 -4.57 -11.29 -12.01
CA LEU A 53 -5.64 -10.34 -12.29
C LEU A 53 -5.22 -8.87 -12.06
N CYS A 54 -4.32 -8.59 -11.10
CA CYS A 54 -3.89 -7.23 -10.75
C CYS A 54 -2.48 -7.24 -10.16
N SER A 55 -1.51 -6.75 -10.90
CA SER A 55 -0.12 -6.64 -10.45
C SER A 55 0.12 -5.39 -9.58
N LEU A 56 1.23 -5.39 -8.82
CA LEU A 56 1.68 -4.19 -8.11
C LEU A 56 1.88 -2.99 -9.06
N GLU A 57 2.36 -3.27 -10.28
CA GLU A 57 2.50 -2.26 -11.31
C GLU A 57 1.15 -1.67 -11.73
N ASP A 58 0.12 -2.50 -11.93
CA ASP A 58 -1.23 -2.03 -12.25
C ASP A 58 -1.77 -1.10 -11.17
N VAL A 59 -1.60 -1.48 -9.90
CA VAL A 59 -2.03 -0.67 -8.76
C VAL A 59 -1.39 0.70 -8.77
N ILE A 60 -0.07 0.78 -8.91
CA ILE A 60 0.66 2.04 -8.89
C ILE A 60 0.35 2.89 -10.13
N ARG A 61 0.30 2.27 -11.32
CA ARG A 61 -0.03 2.94 -12.57
C ARG A 61 -1.43 3.56 -12.53
N GLU A 62 -2.43 2.78 -12.13
CA GLU A 62 -3.81 3.27 -12.11
C GLU A 62 -4.02 4.32 -11.01
N SER A 63 -3.41 4.15 -9.84
CA SER A 63 -3.40 5.20 -8.81
C SER A 63 -2.80 6.50 -9.34
N ALA A 64 -1.66 6.41 -10.05
CA ALA A 64 -1.04 7.57 -10.67
C ALA A 64 -1.90 8.21 -11.77
N ASN A 65 -2.67 7.43 -12.50
CA ASN A 65 -3.56 7.93 -13.56
C ASN A 65 -4.71 8.77 -13.00
N VAL A 66 -5.33 8.31 -11.93
CA VAL A 66 -6.54 8.96 -11.39
C VAL A 66 -6.26 10.09 -10.39
N LEU A 67 -5.05 10.16 -9.85
CA LEU A 67 -4.63 11.25 -8.95
C LEU A 67 -4.41 12.56 -9.71
N VAL A 68 -4.87 13.67 -9.13
CA VAL A 68 -4.50 15.03 -9.56
C VAL A 68 -3.00 15.27 -9.36
N ALA A 69 -2.43 16.28 -10.01
CA ALA A 69 -1.08 16.75 -9.69
C ALA A 69 -1.00 17.16 -8.21
N GLY A 70 0.00 16.67 -7.47
CA GLY A 70 0.11 16.86 -6.02
C GLY A 70 -0.79 15.93 -5.19
N GLY A 71 -1.64 15.14 -5.83
CA GLY A 71 -2.46 14.11 -5.15
C GLY A 71 -1.61 13.02 -4.51
N ARG A 72 -2.15 12.35 -3.51
CA ARG A 72 -1.42 11.43 -2.64
C ARG A 72 -1.94 10.00 -2.73
N MET A 73 -1.02 9.06 -2.82
CA MET A 73 -1.31 7.63 -2.66
C MET A 73 -0.75 7.16 -1.32
N TYR A 74 -1.56 6.41 -0.60
CA TYR A 74 -1.14 5.68 0.61
C TYR A 74 -1.29 4.18 0.35
N MET A 75 -0.20 3.44 0.54
CA MET A 75 -0.18 2.00 0.32
C MET A 75 0.37 1.29 1.56
N VAL A 76 -0.25 0.16 1.90
CA VAL A 76 0.33 -0.82 2.82
C VAL A 76 0.82 -2.02 2.00
N HIS A 77 2.02 -2.52 2.30
CA HIS A 77 2.60 -3.67 1.58
C HIS A 77 3.60 -4.43 2.46
N ARG A 78 4.21 -5.49 1.90
CA ARG A 78 5.30 -6.24 2.55
C ARG A 78 6.64 -5.54 2.35
N PRO A 79 7.53 -5.47 3.38
CA PRO A 79 8.82 -4.79 3.29
C PRO A 79 9.74 -5.31 2.18
N TYR A 80 9.73 -6.61 1.89
CA TYR A 80 10.57 -7.20 0.85
C TYR A 80 10.24 -6.69 -0.58
N ARG A 81 9.05 -6.09 -0.79
CA ARG A 81 8.68 -5.48 -2.07
C ARG A 81 9.00 -3.97 -2.15
N LEU A 82 9.63 -3.42 -1.11
CA LEU A 82 9.87 -1.97 -1.04
C LEU A 82 10.70 -1.43 -2.22
N GLY A 83 11.71 -2.19 -2.66
CA GLY A 83 12.51 -1.83 -3.83
C GLY A 83 11.67 -1.71 -5.09
N ASP A 84 10.81 -2.71 -5.37
CA ASP A 84 9.92 -2.71 -6.52
C ASP A 84 8.92 -1.53 -6.45
N ILE A 85 8.33 -1.31 -5.27
CA ILE A 85 7.38 -0.21 -5.05
C ILE A 85 8.02 1.13 -5.40
N ILE A 86 9.22 1.41 -4.88
CA ILE A 86 9.93 2.67 -5.14
C ILE A 86 10.26 2.84 -6.63
N CYS A 87 10.73 1.77 -7.29
CA CYS A 87 11.03 1.79 -8.73
C CYS A 87 9.78 2.08 -9.56
N LEU A 88 8.69 1.37 -9.31
CA LEU A 88 7.42 1.55 -10.00
C LEU A 88 6.82 2.94 -9.73
N MET A 89 6.86 3.42 -8.49
CA MET A 89 6.40 4.77 -8.18
C MET A 89 7.14 5.81 -9.02
N LYS A 90 8.47 5.74 -9.11
CA LYS A 90 9.26 6.65 -9.94
C LYS A 90 8.91 6.53 -11.43
N GLN A 91 8.75 5.31 -11.94
CA GLN A 91 8.37 5.05 -13.33
C GLN A 91 7.05 5.75 -13.69
N TYR A 92 6.07 5.74 -12.79
CA TYR A 92 4.77 6.37 -12.99
C TYR A 92 4.67 7.82 -12.47
N LYS A 93 5.81 8.51 -12.31
CA LYS A 93 5.88 9.91 -11.87
C LYS A 93 5.20 10.15 -10.52
N MET A 94 5.27 9.16 -9.66
CA MET A 94 4.85 9.25 -8.27
C MET A 94 6.11 9.29 -7.39
N SER A 95 6.27 10.33 -6.60
CA SER A 95 7.44 10.53 -5.73
C SER A 95 7.16 9.94 -4.36
N PRO A 96 7.90 8.91 -3.91
CA PRO A 96 7.83 8.43 -2.53
C PRO A 96 8.19 9.57 -1.57
N ARG A 97 7.37 9.81 -0.53
CA ARG A 97 7.54 10.93 0.41
C ARG A 97 7.71 10.52 1.86
N ARG A 98 6.92 9.54 2.30
CA ARG A 98 6.99 9.05 3.68
C ARG A 98 6.98 7.54 3.69
N LEU A 99 7.71 6.96 4.61
CA LEU A 99 7.82 5.53 4.82
C LEU A 99 7.77 5.25 6.32
N CYS A 100 6.96 4.28 6.71
CA CYS A 100 6.89 3.79 8.08
C CYS A 100 6.94 2.26 8.08
N MET A 101 7.87 1.69 8.84
CA MET A 101 7.89 0.25 9.08
C MET A 101 6.92 -0.11 10.19
N VAL A 102 6.21 -1.23 10.02
CA VAL A 102 5.24 -1.72 11.00
C VAL A 102 5.72 -3.07 11.52
N HIS A 103 5.86 -3.14 12.84
CA HIS A 103 6.30 -4.34 13.55
C HIS A 103 5.12 -4.96 14.31
N PRO A 104 4.93 -6.28 14.27
CA PRO A 104 3.94 -6.93 15.11
C PRO A 104 4.22 -6.67 16.59
N LYS A 105 5.48 -6.85 17.03
CA LYS A 105 6.01 -6.51 18.34
C LYS A 105 7.36 -5.81 18.18
N ALA A 106 7.80 -5.07 19.19
CA ALA A 106 9.08 -4.36 19.15
C ALA A 106 10.29 -5.31 18.97
N SER A 107 10.19 -6.53 19.49
CA SER A 107 11.20 -7.61 19.39
C SER A 107 11.18 -8.35 18.05
N GLN A 108 10.23 -8.10 17.15
CA GLN A 108 10.08 -8.80 15.87
C GLN A 108 10.44 -7.90 14.69
N GLU A 109 10.81 -8.52 13.57
CA GLU A 109 11.03 -7.78 12.32
C GLU A 109 9.75 -7.14 11.79
N ALA A 110 9.91 -6.05 11.03
CA ALA A 110 8.78 -5.42 10.35
C ALA A 110 8.14 -6.39 9.35
N ASN A 111 6.84 -6.56 9.43
CA ASN A 111 6.06 -7.40 8.52
C ASN A 111 5.22 -6.61 7.53
N LEU A 112 5.06 -5.30 7.75
CA LEU A 112 4.41 -4.38 6.82
C LEU A 112 5.22 -3.09 6.68
N VAL A 113 5.02 -2.43 5.56
CA VAL A 113 5.48 -1.07 5.28
C VAL A 113 4.30 -0.22 4.83
N LEU A 114 4.21 0.97 5.40
CA LEU A 114 3.31 2.02 4.94
C LEU A 114 4.13 2.99 4.11
N ILE A 115 3.65 3.31 2.91
CA ILE A 115 4.33 4.25 2.02
C ILE A 115 3.35 5.28 1.47
N GLU A 116 3.77 6.54 1.51
CA GLU A 116 3.09 7.67 0.87
C GLU A 116 3.84 8.05 -0.40
N GLY A 117 3.10 8.22 -1.49
CA GLY A 117 3.59 8.78 -2.74
C GLY A 117 2.80 10.00 -3.16
N ILE A 118 3.47 10.97 -3.78
CA ILE A 118 2.84 12.20 -4.31
C ILE A 118 2.97 12.23 -5.82
N ARG A 119 1.89 12.48 -6.52
CA ARG A 119 1.87 12.63 -7.98
C ARG A 119 2.65 13.88 -8.39
N GLY A 120 3.79 13.70 -9.10
CA GLY A 120 4.60 14.80 -9.65
C GLY A 120 5.39 15.59 -8.62
N GLY A 121 5.77 15.04 -7.48
CA GLY A 121 6.58 15.72 -6.45
C GLY A 121 8.09 15.52 -6.60
N ASN A 122 8.89 16.14 -5.72
CA ASN A 122 10.32 15.89 -5.57
C ASN A 122 10.56 14.65 -4.73
N THR A 123 11.63 13.90 -5.06
CA THR A 123 11.97 12.64 -4.39
C THR A 123 12.80 12.91 -3.13
N GLN A 124 12.16 13.10 -1.99
CA GLN A 124 12.79 13.10 -0.67
C GLN A 124 11.96 12.21 0.24
N ILE A 125 12.46 11.02 0.54
CA ILE A 125 11.78 10.08 1.41
C ILE A 125 12.12 10.43 2.86
N ARG A 126 11.09 10.71 3.66
CA ARG A 126 11.18 10.78 5.11
C ARG A 126 10.82 9.43 5.70
N VAL A 127 11.75 8.85 6.45
CA VAL A 127 11.47 7.64 7.23
C VAL A 127 10.90 8.07 8.57
N GLU A 128 9.68 7.64 8.85
CA GLU A 128 8.97 7.93 10.09
C GLU A 128 9.39 6.95 11.20
N ALA A 129 9.09 7.30 12.44
CA ALA A 129 9.22 6.37 13.55
C ALA A 129 8.40 5.09 13.29
N THR A 130 8.94 3.96 13.70
CA THR A 130 8.27 2.66 13.49
C THR A 130 6.96 2.57 14.26
N LEU A 131 5.99 1.88 13.69
CA LEU A 131 4.74 1.56 14.34
C LEU A 131 4.80 0.13 14.89
N VAL A 132 4.55 -0.02 16.18
CA VAL A 132 4.44 -1.33 16.84
C VAL A 132 2.97 -1.62 17.09
N LEU A 133 2.48 -2.80 16.64
CA LEU A 133 1.07 -3.14 16.75
C LEU A 133 0.69 -3.61 18.16
N PHE A 134 1.50 -4.52 18.72
CA PHE A 134 1.23 -5.16 20.02
C PHE A 134 2.42 -5.00 20.96
N ASP A 135 2.16 -4.92 22.25
CA ASP A 135 3.17 -5.07 23.29
C ASP A 135 3.61 -6.54 23.43
N GLU A 136 4.55 -6.80 24.36
CA GLU A 136 5.08 -8.15 24.55
C GLU A 136 4.02 -9.12 25.09
N ASP A 137 2.99 -8.63 25.77
CA ASP A 137 1.85 -9.41 26.31
C ASP A 137 0.77 -9.67 25.24
N GLY A 138 0.92 -9.12 24.03
CA GLY A 138 -0.02 -9.30 22.92
C GLY A 138 -1.22 -8.34 22.95
N GLN A 139 -1.20 -7.32 23.81
CA GLN A 139 -2.21 -6.28 23.82
C GLN A 139 -1.90 -5.20 22.78
N GLU A 140 -2.92 -4.49 22.27
CA GLU A 140 -2.69 -3.33 21.41
C GLU A 140 -1.70 -2.36 22.05
N SER A 141 -0.68 -1.95 21.30
CA SER A 141 0.31 -0.98 21.76
C SER A 141 -0.34 0.37 22.06
N LYS A 142 0.35 1.18 22.86
CA LYS A 142 -0.10 2.56 23.12
C LYS A 142 -0.27 3.37 21.84
N GLN A 143 0.62 3.17 20.85
CA GLN A 143 0.53 3.83 19.54
C GLN A 143 -0.78 3.47 18.82
N ILE A 144 -1.15 2.19 18.79
CA ILE A 144 -2.39 1.72 18.16
C ILE A 144 -3.63 2.23 18.90
N LYS A 145 -3.64 2.19 20.22
CA LYS A 145 -4.74 2.74 21.03
C LYS A 145 -4.94 4.24 20.75
N MET A 146 -3.85 5.01 20.61
CA MET A 146 -3.92 6.44 20.22
C MET A 146 -4.55 6.61 18.82
N ILE A 147 -4.10 5.83 17.83
CA ILE A 147 -4.63 5.90 16.46
C ILE A 147 -6.14 5.58 16.43
N HIS A 148 -6.59 4.64 17.26
CA HIS A 148 -7.99 4.25 17.36
C HIS A 148 -8.83 5.15 18.26
N GLY A 149 -8.24 6.17 18.87
CA GLY A 149 -8.94 7.05 19.84
C GLY A 149 -9.41 6.32 21.11
N ARG A 150 -8.65 5.30 21.56
CA ARG A 150 -8.97 4.46 22.71
C ARG A 150 -8.09 4.73 23.94
N LEU A 151 -7.44 5.89 23.98
CA LEU A 151 -6.67 6.39 25.16
C LEU A 151 -7.48 7.36 25.93
#